data_5f6bc934a0d9dcf176c3dab4567fdd48
#
_entry.id   5f6bc934a0d9dcf176c3dab4567fdd48
#
_cell.length_a   1.000
_cell.length_b   1.000
_cell.length_c   1.000
_cell.angle_alpha   90.00
_cell.angle_beta   90.00
_cell.angle_gamma   90.00
#
_symmetry.space_group_name_H-M   'P 1'
#
loop_
_entity.id
_entity.type
_entity.pdbx_description
1 polymer ?
#
loop_
_entity_poly.entity_id
_entity_poly.type
_entity_poly.pdbx_seq_one_letter_code
_entity_poly.pdbx_strand_id
1 'polypeptide(L)'
;MALLLPCPLLSTFKTEGMKLESRALEMLQQIGIRSGQTVLDFGCGLGMYTIPVAEIVGEQGKVYALDKDKEALDQLMQKAESAGLKNIRRMETSGKLEIDLADESVDVVLLFDVFHSFYFPQADDRKKLLGEIYRIMKPSAFLSISVWLNLIEPGAEDEIKNADFRLEKEISQTLSHDDKNLGKRSVLNFRKESQNTDER
;
A
#
# COMPACT_ATOMS: atom_id res chain seq x y z
N MET A 1 45.91 -6.79 -21.55
CA MET A 1 44.49 -6.43 -21.70
C MET A 1 43.69 -7.45 -20.92
N ALA A 2 43.41 -7.15 -19.65
CA ALA A 2 42.71 -8.08 -18.74
C ALA A 2 41.20 -7.85 -18.87
N LEU A 3 40.50 -8.86 -19.37
CA LEU A 3 39.05 -8.92 -19.41
C LEU A 3 38.55 -9.02 -17.97
N LEU A 4 37.97 -7.95 -17.45
CA LEU A 4 37.20 -7.99 -16.21
C LEU A 4 35.95 -8.82 -16.43
N LEU A 5 35.95 -10.06 -15.94
CA LEU A 5 34.74 -10.88 -15.86
C LEU A 5 33.76 -10.19 -14.85
N PRO A 6 32.48 -10.08 -15.18
CA PRO A 6 31.51 -9.51 -14.24
C PRO A 6 31.42 -10.38 -13.00
N CYS A 7 31.43 -9.73 -11.84
CA CYS A 7 31.31 -10.37 -10.53
C CYS A 7 29.96 -11.12 -10.44
N PRO A 8 29.94 -12.44 -10.20
CA PRO A 8 28.71 -13.22 -10.19
C PRO A 8 27.72 -12.81 -9.06
N LEU A 9 28.20 -12.14 -8.01
CA LEU A 9 27.36 -11.61 -6.94
C LEU A 9 26.45 -10.46 -7.40
N LEU A 10 26.92 -9.60 -8.30
CA LEU A 10 26.11 -8.49 -8.83
C LEU A 10 24.93 -8.97 -9.71
N SER A 11 25.07 -10.12 -10.37
CA SER A 11 24.00 -10.69 -11.19
C SER A 11 22.88 -11.33 -10.36
N THR A 12 23.21 -11.93 -9.22
CA THR A 12 22.23 -12.52 -8.30
C THR A 12 21.36 -11.47 -7.63
N PHE A 13 21.93 -10.40 -7.08
CA PHE A 13 21.16 -9.29 -6.49
C PHE A 13 20.23 -8.61 -7.49
N LYS A 14 20.65 -8.45 -8.74
CA LYS A 14 19.82 -7.85 -9.79
C LYS A 14 18.65 -8.75 -10.20
N THR A 15 18.86 -10.07 -10.27
CA THR A 15 17.80 -11.05 -10.59
C THR A 15 16.80 -11.23 -9.45
N GLU A 16 17.20 -11.10 -8.20
CA GLU A 16 16.31 -11.18 -7.04
C GLU A 16 15.45 -9.92 -6.89
N GLY A 17 16.03 -8.72 -7.07
CA GLY A 17 15.29 -7.47 -7.13
C GLY A 17 14.21 -7.49 -8.22
N MET A 18 14.53 -7.92 -9.43
CA MET A 18 13.57 -8.07 -10.53
C MET A 18 12.45 -9.08 -10.23
N LYS A 19 12.72 -10.16 -9.48
CA LYS A 19 11.69 -11.12 -9.06
C LYS A 19 10.75 -10.54 -8.00
N LEU A 20 11.26 -9.71 -7.10
CA LEU A 20 10.44 -9.05 -6.09
C LEU A 20 9.52 -8.01 -6.72
N GLU A 21 10.04 -7.19 -7.63
CA GLU A 21 9.26 -6.20 -8.39
C GLU A 21 8.16 -6.87 -9.22
N SER A 22 8.46 -7.95 -9.94
CA SER A 22 7.44 -8.66 -10.73
C SER A 22 6.33 -9.25 -9.86
N ARG A 23 6.64 -9.78 -8.68
CA ARG A 23 5.64 -10.30 -7.74
C ARG A 23 4.79 -9.19 -7.12
N ALA A 24 5.38 -8.04 -6.81
CA ALA A 24 4.64 -6.88 -6.34
C ALA A 24 3.66 -6.41 -7.42
N LEU A 25 4.08 -6.30 -8.68
CA LEU A 25 3.23 -5.95 -9.81
C LEU A 25 2.07 -6.93 -9.99
N GLU A 26 2.34 -8.25 -9.99
CA GLU A 26 1.30 -9.28 -10.10
C GLU A 26 0.27 -9.18 -8.97
N MET A 27 0.73 -8.98 -7.73
CA MET A 27 -0.13 -8.80 -6.58
C MET A 27 -1.00 -7.54 -6.72
N LEU A 28 -0.42 -6.41 -7.08
CA LEU A 28 -1.12 -5.14 -7.26
C LEU A 28 -2.20 -5.23 -8.37
N GLN A 29 -1.92 -5.96 -9.44
CA GLN A 29 -2.91 -6.24 -10.48
C GLN A 29 -4.03 -7.17 -9.97
N GLN A 30 -3.70 -8.20 -9.17
CA GLN A 30 -4.68 -9.10 -8.59
C GLN A 30 -5.61 -8.40 -7.60
N ILE A 31 -5.14 -7.43 -6.83
CA ILE A 31 -5.98 -6.61 -5.96
C ILE A 31 -6.86 -5.62 -6.74
N GLY A 32 -6.59 -5.39 -8.01
CA GLY A 32 -7.45 -4.63 -8.89
C GLY A 32 -7.00 -3.19 -9.17
N ILE A 33 -5.72 -2.87 -8.98
CA ILE A 33 -5.16 -1.58 -9.39
C ILE A 33 -5.13 -1.49 -10.90
N ARG A 34 -5.57 -0.35 -11.47
CA ARG A 34 -5.73 -0.11 -12.90
C ARG A 34 -5.29 1.29 -13.30
N SER A 35 -5.04 1.46 -14.60
CA SER A 35 -4.75 2.76 -15.19
C SER A 35 -5.82 3.82 -14.85
N GLY A 36 -5.36 5.04 -14.60
CA GLY A 36 -6.20 6.20 -14.32
C GLY A 36 -6.69 6.35 -12.89
N GLN A 37 -6.45 5.38 -12.01
CA GLN A 37 -6.89 5.45 -10.61
C GLN A 37 -6.06 6.44 -9.79
N THR A 38 -6.71 7.00 -8.76
CA THR A 38 -6.06 7.72 -7.67
C THR A 38 -5.86 6.77 -6.49
N VAL A 39 -4.62 6.57 -6.09
CA VAL A 39 -4.23 5.62 -5.03
C VAL A 39 -3.57 6.36 -3.89
N LEU A 40 -3.92 6.03 -2.65
CA LEU A 40 -3.18 6.41 -1.46
C LEU A 40 -2.36 5.21 -0.96
N ASP A 41 -1.05 5.34 -0.90
CA ASP A 41 -0.14 4.41 -0.24
C ASP A 41 0.20 4.99 1.14
N PHE A 42 -0.46 4.48 2.18
CA PHE A 42 -0.33 4.96 3.55
C PHE A 42 0.75 4.17 4.30
N GLY A 43 1.79 4.86 4.74
CA GLY A 43 3.00 4.25 5.30
C GLY A 43 3.90 3.71 4.18
N CYS A 44 4.09 4.49 3.13
CA CYS A 44 4.74 4.07 1.89
C CYS A 44 6.23 3.73 2.04
N GLY A 45 6.89 4.20 3.12
CA GLY A 45 8.32 4.00 3.35
C GLY A 45 9.19 4.39 2.15
N LEU A 46 10.07 3.50 1.76
CA LEU A 46 10.98 3.68 0.60
C LEU A 46 10.30 3.45 -0.77
N GLY A 47 8.98 3.24 -0.80
CA GLY A 47 8.18 3.14 -2.02
C GLY A 47 8.16 1.77 -2.69
N MET A 48 8.29 0.69 -1.92
CA MET A 48 8.25 -0.68 -2.46
C MET A 48 6.99 -0.93 -3.30
N TYR A 49 5.85 -0.39 -2.87
CA TYR A 49 4.57 -0.51 -3.59
C TYR A 49 4.23 0.76 -4.37
N THR A 50 4.62 1.93 -3.88
CA THR A 50 4.35 3.23 -4.53
C THR A 50 4.84 3.26 -5.97
N ILE A 51 6.08 2.83 -6.23
CA ILE A 51 6.68 2.84 -7.58
C ILE A 51 5.90 1.95 -8.55
N PRO A 52 5.70 0.64 -8.27
CA PRO A 52 4.92 -0.21 -9.18
C PRO A 52 3.45 0.22 -9.30
N VAL A 53 2.84 0.78 -8.24
CA VAL A 53 1.50 1.37 -8.35
C VAL A 53 1.49 2.53 -9.33
N ALA A 54 2.48 3.43 -9.26
CA ALA A 54 2.58 4.59 -10.15
C ALA A 54 2.75 4.18 -11.62
N GLU A 55 3.48 3.09 -11.87
CA GLU A 55 3.59 2.49 -13.21
C GLU A 55 2.26 1.95 -13.72
N ILE A 56 1.50 1.20 -12.86
CA ILE A 56 0.22 0.62 -13.25
C ILE A 56 -0.83 1.70 -13.53
N VAL A 57 -0.95 2.71 -12.65
CA VAL A 57 -1.96 3.76 -12.82
C VAL A 57 -1.62 4.71 -13.97
N GLY A 58 -0.34 4.81 -14.34
CA GLY A 58 0.16 5.57 -15.48
C GLY A 58 -0.05 7.08 -15.35
N GLU A 59 0.20 7.82 -16.42
CA GLU A 59 0.17 9.31 -16.43
C GLU A 59 -1.22 9.89 -16.12
N GLN A 60 -2.29 9.16 -16.40
CA GLN A 60 -3.67 9.57 -16.11
C GLN A 60 -4.09 9.31 -14.66
N GLY A 61 -3.33 8.47 -13.95
CA GLY A 61 -3.53 8.18 -12.54
C GLY A 61 -2.69 9.04 -11.62
N LYS A 62 -2.88 8.86 -10.33
CA LYS A 62 -2.12 9.58 -9.29
C LYS A 62 -1.86 8.67 -8.09
N VAL A 63 -0.67 8.77 -7.53
CA VAL A 63 -0.33 8.08 -6.28
C VAL A 63 0.05 9.12 -5.22
N TYR A 64 -0.66 9.09 -4.11
CA TYR A 64 -0.28 9.82 -2.91
C TYR A 64 0.57 8.91 -2.04
N ALA A 65 1.83 9.27 -1.84
CA ALA A 65 2.78 8.56 -1.00
C ALA A 65 2.86 9.25 0.36
N LEU A 66 2.21 8.67 1.37
CA LEU A 66 2.11 9.25 2.70
C LEU A 66 2.97 8.47 3.69
N ASP A 67 3.88 9.17 4.37
CA ASP A 67 4.67 8.62 5.46
C ASP A 67 5.04 9.72 6.47
N LYS A 68 5.45 9.31 7.67
CA LYS A 68 6.03 10.20 8.68
C LYS A 68 7.54 10.36 8.54
N ASP A 69 8.19 9.41 7.88
CA ASP A 69 9.65 9.38 7.65
C ASP A 69 10.00 10.23 6.43
N LYS A 70 10.51 11.44 6.69
CA LYS A 70 10.92 12.38 5.65
C LYS A 70 12.04 11.84 4.77
N GLU A 71 13.01 11.15 5.36
CA GLU A 71 14.17 10.61 4.65
C GLU A 71 13.75 9.49 3.71
N ALA A 72 12.83 8.63 4.15
CA ALA A 72 12.24 7.60 3.31
C ALA A 72 11.49 8.21 2.12
N LEU A 73 10.68 9.25 2.38
CA LEU A 73 9.96 9.98 1.32
C LEU A 73 10.92 10.64 0.33
N ASP A 74 12.00 11.24 0.79
CA ASP A 74 13.00 11.89 -0.09
C ASP A 74 13.70 10.85 -0.98
N GLN A 75 14.05 9.68 -0.44
CA GLN A 75 14.61 8.57 -1.22
C GLN A 75 13.59 8.00 -2.23
N LEU A 76 12.33 7.87 -1.84
CA LEU A 76 11.25 7.48 -2.74
C LEU A 76 11.14 8.44 -3.92
N MET A 77 11.13 9.75 -3.66
CA MET A 77 11.02 10.76 -4.73
C MET A 77 12.21 10.75 -5.68
N GLN A 78 13.43 10.52 -5.16
CA GLN A 78 14.62 10.33 -6.02
C GLN A 78 14.51 9.10 -6.92
N LYS A 79 13.99 7.98 -6.40
CA LYS A 79 13.71 6.78 -7.21
C LYS A 79 12.66 7.05 -8.27
N ALA A 80 11.58 7.74 -7.92
CA ALA A 80 10.51 8.11 -8.83
C ALA A 80 11.03 8.99 -9.98
N GLU A 81 11.83 10.00 -9.67
CA GLU A 81 12.48 10.86 -10.67
C GLU A 81 13.38 10.06 -11.60
N SER A 82 14.22 9.17 -11.04
CA SER A 82 15.12 8.31 -11.80
C SER A 82 14.36 7.34 -12.73
N ALA A 83 13.14 6.92 -12.34
CA ALA A 83 12.24 6.11 -13.15
C ALA A 83 11.37 6.93 -14.13
N GLY A 84 11.48 8.26 -14.12
CA GLY A 84 10.69 9.15 -14.97
C GLY A 84 9.21 9.28 -14.55
N LEU A 85 8.85 8.84 -13.35
CA LEU A 85 7.49 8.89 -12.82
C LEU A 85 7.14 10.29 -12.32
N LYS A 86 6.07 10.86 -12.86
CA LYS A 86 5.61 12.22 -12.53
C LYS A 86 4.26 12.25 -11.79
N ASN A 87 3.66 11.11 -11.61
CA ASN A 87 2.32 10.90 -11.07
C ASN A 87 2.30 10.58 -9.57
N ILE A 88 3.46 10.65 -8.89
CA ILE A 88 3.56 10.49 -7.43
C ILE A 88 3.52 11.84 -6.75
N ARG A 89 2.74 11.95 -5.67
CA ARG A 89 2.65 13.13 -4.80
C ARG A 89 3.09 12.74 -3.40
N ARG A 90 4.21 13.33 -2.96
CA ARG A 90 4.74 13.20 -1.61
C ARG A 90 3.78 13.86 -0.61
N MET A 91 3.43 13.13 0.43
CA MET A 91 2.66 13.63 1.58
C MET A 91 3.38 13.26 2.88
N GLU A 92 3.62 14.26 3.71
CA GLU A 92 4.25 14.04 5.02
C GLU A 92 3.19 14.16 6.11
N THR A 93 3.19 13.23 7.06
CA THR A 93 2.34 13.31 8.24
C THR A 93 3.17 13.48 9.51
N SER A 94 2.65 14.26 10.45
CA SER A 94 3.23 14.39 11.78
C SER A 94 2.81 13.27 12.73
N GLY A 95 2.15 12.22 12.20
CA GLY A 95 1.51 11.16 13.00
C GLY A 95 0.07 11.47 13.41
N LYS A 96 -0.48 12.61 12.99
CA LYS A 96 -1.92 12.85 13.07
C LYS A 96 -2.65 11.91 12.12
N LEU A 97 -3.81 11.45 12.56
CA LEU A 97 -4.64 10.52 11.77
C LEU A 97 -5.53 11.23 10.74
N GLU A 98 -5.49 12.56 10.68
CA GLU A 98 -6.13 13.35 9.63
C GLU A 98 -5.34 13.25 8.33
N ILE A 99 -6.02 12.92 7.25
CA ILE A 99 -5.42 12.79 5.92
C ILE A 99 -5.83 14.02 5.10
N ASP A 100 -4.84 14.81 4.66
CA ASP A 100 -5.06 16.04 3.89
C ASP A 100 -5.43 15.72 2.43
N LEU A 101 -6.57 15.05 2.27
CA LEU A 101 -7.22 14.75 1.01
C LEU A 101 -8.71 15.06 1.11
N ALA A 102 -9.30 15.49 -0.01
CA ALA A 102 -10.73 15.75 -0.09
C ALA A 102 -11.55 14.47 0.11
N ASP A 103 -12.78 14.63 0.57
CA ASP A 103 -13.74 13.56 0.64
C ASP A 103 -13.93 12.93 -0.74
N GLU A 104 -14.12 11.63 -0.78
CA GLU A 104 -14.44 10.87 -1.99
C GLU A 104 -13.48 11.14 -3.17
N SER A 105 -12.18 11.28 -2.89
CA SER A 105 -11.15 11.62 -3.89
C SER A 105 -10.28 10.43 -4.32
N VAL A 106 -10.28 9.33 -3.57
CA VAL A 106 -9.37 8.20 -3.73
C VAL A 106 -10.11 6.95 -4.18
N ASP A 107 -9.56 6.25 -5.19
CA ASP A 107 -10.11 5.00 -5.71
C ASP A 107 -9.62 3.77 -4.94
N VAL A 108 -8.38 3.83 -4.41
CA VAL A 108 -7.74 2.71 -3.71
C VAL A 108 -6.91 3.26 -2.55
N VAL A 109 -7.02 2.63 -1.39
CA VAL A 109 -6.11 2.86 -0.27
C VAL A 109 -5.34 1.58 0.03
N LEU A 110 -4.02 1.70 0.16
CA LEU A 110 -3.13 0.61 0.58
C LEU A 110 -2.69 0.84 2.03
N LEU A 111 -2.89 -0.16 2.89
CA LEU A 111 -2.36 -0.24 4.25
C LEU A 111 -1.46 -1.49 4.35
N PHE A 112 -0.27 -1.40 3.75
CA PHE A 112 0.63 -2.54 3.70
C PHE A 112 1.67 -2.48 4.82
N ASP A 113 1.59 -3.47 5.73
CA ASP A 113 2.43 -3.60 6.93
C ASP A 113 2.35 -2.43 7.91
N VAL A 114 1.23 -1.71 7.93
CA VAL A 114 1.02 -0.57 8.83
C VAL A 114 -0.17 -0.74 9.77
N PHE A 115 -1.22 -1.47 9.37
CA PHE A 115 -2.43 -1.63 10.18
C PHE A 115 -2.27 -2.76 11.21
N HIS A 116 -1.51 -2.49 12.27
CA HIS A 116 -1.31 -3.42 13.40
C HIS A 116 -0.90 -2.67 14.68
N SER A 117 -0.95 -3.36 15.82
CA SER A 117 -0.75 -2.77 17.15
C SER A 117 0.62 -2.14 17.39
N PHE A 118 1.64 -2.52 16.62
CA PHE A 118 2.95 -1.89 16.73
C PHE A 118 2.93 -0.41 16.32
N TYR A 119 2.17 -0.06 15.26
CA TYR A 119 2.02 1.33 14.80
C TYR A 119 0.81 2.02 15.43
N PHE A 120 -0.28 1.28 15.65
CA PHE A 120 -1.53 1.77 16.20
C PHE A 120 -1.97 0.92 17.41
N PRO A 121 -1.31 1.08 18.58
CA PRO A 121 -1.59 0.24 19.76
C PRO A 121 -2.99 0.48 20.33
N GLN A 122 -3.57 1.66 20.10
CA GLN A 122 -4.89 2.00 20.62
C GLN A 122 -5.97 1.68 19.56
N ALA A 123 -7.01 0.95 19.96
CA ALA A 123 -8.16 0.66 19.09
C ALA A 123 -8.86 1.93 18.58
N ASP A 124 -8.95 2.96 19.42
CA ASP A 124 -9.52 4.26 19.05
C ASP A 124 -8.75 4.93 17.91
N ASP A 125 -7.41 4.80 17.87
CA ASP A 125 -6.62 5.36 16.80
C ASP A 125 -6.82 4.58 15.49
N ARG A 126 -6.93 3.24 15.56
CA ARG A 126 -7.28 2.42 14.39
C ARG A 126 -8.68 2.76 13.86
N LYS A 127 -9.65 2.97 14.77
CA LYS A 127 -11.01 3.41 14.39
C LYS A 127 -11.00 4.79 13.71
N LYS A 128 -10.24 5.75 14.25
CA LYS A 128 -10.10 7.09 13.65
C LYS A 128 -9.46 7.00 12.26
N LEU A 129 -8.39 6.21 12.11
CA LEU A 129 -7.74 5.98 10.83
C LEU A 129 -8.72 5.40 9.80
N LEU A 130 -9.48 4.37 10.17
CA LEU A 130 -10.49 3.78 9.29
C LEU A 130 -11.59 4.77 8.91
N GLY A 131 -12.00 5.65 9.82
CA GLY A 131 -12.96 6.74 9.54
C GLY A 131 -12.42 7.75 8.53
N GLU A 132 -11.15 8.16 8.66
CA GLU A 132 -10.49 9.04 7.69
C GLU A 132 -10.33 8.38 6.32
N ILE A 133 -9.93 7.11 6.30
CA ILE A 133 -9.85 6.32 5.07
C ILE A 133 -11.21 6.23 4.41
N TYR A 134 -12.26 5.94 5.18
CA TYR A 134 -13.63 5.91 4.66
C TYR A 134 -14.04 7.25 4.04
N ARG A 135 -13.73 8.37 4.72
CA ARG A 135 -14.05 9.72 4.25
C ARG A 135 -13.44 10.02 2.87
N ILE A 136 -12.14 9.76 2.72
CA ILE A 136 -11.42 10.09 1.47
C ILE A 136 -11.71 9.14 0.32
N MET A 137 -12.22 7.93 0.59
CA MET A 137 -12.51 6.94 -0.44
C MET A 137 -13.81 7.26 -1.18
N LYS A 138 -13.74 7.19 -2.52
CA LYS A 138 -14.92 7.30 -3.38
C LYS A 138 -15.95 6.20 -3.09
N PRO A 139 -17.23 6.39 -3.43
CA PRO A 139 -18.17 5.27 -3.54
C PRO A 139 -17.58 4.18 -4.44
N SER A 140 -17.69 2.91 -4.04
CA SER A 140 -17.12 1.76 -4.75
C SER A 140 -15.58 1.65 -4.74
N ALA A 141 -14.86 2.53 -4.04
CA ALA A 141 -13.43 2.38 -3.80
C ALA A 141 -13.13 1.15 -2.95
N PHE A 142 -11.89 0.69 -2.96
CA PHE A 142 -11.49 -0.43 -2.10
C PHE A 142 -10.27 -0.09 -1.24
N LEU A 143 -10.27 -0.66 -0.05
CA LEU A 143 -9.18 -0.67 0.92
C LEU A 143 -8.46 -2.00 0.82
N SER A 144 -7.16 -1.99 0.56
CA SER A 144 -6.34 -3.18 0.50
C SER A 144 -5.37 -3.20 1.68
N ILE A 145 -5.48 -4.23 2.51
CA ILE A 145 -4.67 -4.40 3.72
C ILE A 145 -3.79 -5.62 3.55
N SER A 146 -2.50 -5.45 3.74
CA SER A 146 -1.55 -6.55 3.78
C SER A 146 -0.87 -6.59 5.13
N VAL A 147 -0.91 -7.76 5.75
CA VAL A 147 -0.20 -8.03 7.00
C VAL A 147 0.45 -9.41 6.89
N TRP A 148 1.59 -9.58 7.51
CA TRP A 148 2.13 -10.92 7.69
C TRP A 148 1.16 -11.76 8.52
N LEU A 149 0.89 -13.00 8.10
CA LEU A 149 -0.09 -13.88 8.77
C LEU A 149 0.10 -14.00 10.30
N ASN A 150 1.32 -13.79 10.77
CA ASN A 150 1.66 -13.85 12.18
C ASN A 150 1.44 -12.51 12.91
N LEU A 151 1.05 -11.44 12.21
CA LEU A 151 0.86 -10.08 12.75
C LEU A 151 -0.56 -9.57 12.57
N ILE A 152 -1.47 -10.40 12.04
CA ILE A 152 -2.90 -10.04 12.02
C ILE A 152 -3.39 -10.10 13.47
N GLU A 153 -3.74 -8.94 13.99
CA GLU A 153 -4.34 -8.85 15.33
C GLU A 153 -5.68 -9.61 15.36
N PRO A 154 -5.92 -10.41 16.40
CA PRO A 154 -7.24 -10.96 16.60
C PRO A 154 -8.27 -9.83 16.67
N GLY A 155 -9.28 -9.85 15.81
CA GLY A 155 -10.32 -8.81 15.78
C GLY A 155 -10.07 -7.65 14.81
N ALA A 156 -8.90 -7.56 14.14
CA ALA A 156 -8.64 -6.49 13.17
C ALA A 156 -9.64 -6.50 12.01
N GLU A 157 -10.05 -7.68 11.55
CA GLU A 157 -11.06 -7.81 10.50
C GLU A 157 -12.44 -7.30 10.96
N ASP A 158 -12.79 -7.53 12.21
CA ASP A 158 -14.04 -7.03 12.81
C ASP A 158 -13.98 -5.50 12.99
N GLU A 159 -12.83 -4.94 13.38
CA GLU A 159 -12.64 -3.49 13.41
C GLU A 159 -12.88 -2.83 12.04
N ILE A 160 -12.39 -3.46 10.97
CA ILE A 160 -12.56 -2.98 9.60
C ILE A 160 -14.01 -3.09 9.16
N LYS A 161 -14.68 -4.22 9.43
CA LYS A 161 -16.11 -4.41 9.14
C LYS A 161 -16.98 -3.41 9.89
N ASN A 162 -16.67 -3.15 11.17
CA ASN A 162 -17.38 -2.17 12.00
C ASN A 162 -17.17 -0.71 11.56
N ALA A 163 -16.24 -0.47 10.64
CA ALA A 163 -16.00 0.82 10.00
C ALA A 163 -16.62 0.93 8.59
N ASP A 164 -17.68 0.17 8.33
CA ASP A 164 -18.44 0.15 7.07
C ASP A 164 -17.63 -0.33 5.86
N PHE A 165 -16.75 -1.32 6.08
CA PHE A 165 -16.03 -2.00 5.01
C PHE A 165 -16.42 -3.48 4.96
N ARG A 166 -16.73 -3.97 3.77
CA ARG A 166 -17.06 -5.38 3.53
C ARG A 166 -15.90 -6.09 2.84
N LEU A 167 -15.48 -7.22 3.42
CA LEU A 167 -14.46 -8.07 2.77
C LEU A 167 -15.02 -8.58 1.42
N GLU A 168 -14.27 -8.32 0.35
CA GLU A 168 -14.64 -8.71 -1.01
C GLU A 168 -13.71 -9.82 -1.54
N LYS A 169 -12.43 -9.77 -1.20
CA LYS A 169 -11.46 -10.72 -1.73
C LYS A 169 -10.28 -10.91 -0.76
N GLU A 170 -9.82 -12.14 -0.67
CA GLU A 170 -8.53 -12.48 -0.06
C GLU A 170 -7.58 -13.02 -1.13
N ILE A 171 -6.35 -12.53 -1.14
CA ILE A 171 -5.28 -12.95 -2.03
C ILE A 171 -4.13 -13.45 -1.15
N SER A 172 -3.86 -14.75 -1.22
CA SER A 172 -2.74 -15.35 -0.49
C SER A 172 -1.53 -15.47 -1.40
N GLN A 173 -0.40 -14.92 -0.98
CA GLN A 173 0.87 -15.04 -1.68
C GLN A 173 1.96 -15.52 -0.74
N THR A 174 2.88 -16.30 -1.28
CA THR A 174 4.12 -16.64 -0.59
C THR A 174 5.18 -15.64 -1.01
N LEU A 175 5.52 -14.71 -0.11
CA LEU A 175 6.57 -13.72 -0.33
C LEU A 175 7.73 -13.99 0.63
N SER A 176 8.95 -13.75 0.18
CA SER A 176 10.13 -13.76 1.05
C SER A 176 10.33 -12.36 1.63
N HIS A 177 10.51 -12.29 2.95
CA HIS A 177 10.88 -11.03 3.61
C HIS A 177 12.41 -10.82 3.58
N ASP A 178 13.12 -11.92 3.65
CA ASP A 178 14.54 -12.05 3.45
C ASP A 178 14.80 -13.40 2.76
N ASP A 179 15.97 -13.59 2.17
CA ASP A 179 16.33 -14.79 1.39
C ASP A 179 16.22 -16.12 2.15
N LYS A 180 15.79 -16.10 3.42
CA LYS A 180 15.80 -17.26 4.31
C LYS A 180 14.43 -17.67 4.84
N ASN A 181 13.43 -16.78 4.83
CA ASN A 181 12.10 -17.04 5.40
C ASN A 181 10.99 -16.76 4.39
N LEU A 182 10.49 -17.81 3.74
CA LEU A 182 9.25 -17.78 2.98
C LEU A 182 8.06 -17.68 3.96
N GLY A 183 7.51 -16.49 4.10
CA GLY A 183 6.28 -16.27 4.85
C GLY A 183 5.07 -16.22 3.93
N LYS A 184 3.93 -16.74 4.39
CA LYS A 184 2.67 -16.49 3.71
C LYS A 184 2.21 -15.08 4.07
N ARG A 185 1.85 -14.30 3.07
CA ARG A 185 1.25 -12.98 3.20
C ARG A 185 -0.17 -13.06 2.64
N SER A 186 -1.13 -12.62 3.40
CA SER A 186 -2.48 -12.38 2.88
C SER A 186 -2.69 -10.89 2.63
N VAL A 187 -3.34 -10.60 1.51
CA VAL A 187 -3.86 -9.28 1.18
C VAL A 187 -5.38 -9.38 1.19
N LEU A 188 -6.00 -8.58 2.04
CA LEU A 188 -7.44 -8.51 2.19
C LEU A 188 -7.94 -7.23 1.51
N ASN A 189 -8.84 -7.39 0.54
CA ASN A 189 -9.50 -6.27 -0.11
C ASN A 189 -10.89 -6.09 0.47
N PHE A 190 -11.14 -4.90 0.96
CA PHE A 190 -12.43 -4.48 1.50
C PHE A 190 -13.04 -3.41 0.61
N ARG A 191 -14.34 -3.53 0.34
CA ARG A 191 -15.13 -2.53 -0.39
C ARG A 191 -15.75 -1.57 0.61
N LYS A 192 -15.69 -0.25 0.31
CA LYS A 192 -16.47 0.75 1.02
C LYS A 192 -17.95 0.47 0.82
N GLU A 193 -18.69 0.29 1.91
CA GLU A 193 -20.15 0.17 1.87
C GLU A 193 -20.80 1.55 1.89
N SER A 194 -21.86 1.72 1.14
CA SER A 194 -22.67 2.93 1.22
C SER A 194 -23.41 2.93 2.55
N GLN A 195 -23.30 3.99 3.32
CA GLN A 195 -24.17 4.15 4.48
C GLN A 195 -25.59 4.33 3.94
N ASN A 196 -26.45 3.35 4.22
CA ASN A 196 -27.89 3.47 3.93
C ASN A 196 -28.46 4.62 4.78
N THR A 197 -28.70 5.76 4.13
CA THR A 197 -29.37 6.93 4.75
C THR A 197 -30.89 6.74 4.88
N ASP A 198 -31.41 5.52 4.66
CA ASP A 198 -32.85 5.23 4.62
C ASP A 198 -33.45 4.68 5.91
N GLU A 199 -32.84 4.94 7.08
CA GLU A 199 -33.52 4.65 8.36
C GLU A 199 -33.30 5.80 9.36
N ARG A 200 -34.01 6.92 9.14
CA ARG A 200 -34.44 7.80 10.26
C ARG A 200 -35.73 8.53 9.90
#